data_2cb05ede7236a4ba0d3cf6b564a94415
#
_entry.id   2cb05ede7236a4ba0d3cf6b564a94415
#
_cell.length_a   1.000
_cell.length_b   1.000
_cell.length_c   1.000
_cell.angle_alpha   90.00
_cell.angle_beta   90.00
_cell.angle_gamma   90.00
#
_symmetry.space_group_name_H-M   'P 1'
#
loop_
_entity.id
_entity.type
_entity.pdbx_description
1 polymer ?
#
loop_
_entity_poly.entity_id
_entity_poly.type
_entity_poly.pdbx_seq_one_letter_code
_entity_poly.pdbx_strand_id
1 'polypeptide(L)'
;MNKETLVQRKIMIALSEAGCIVIRQQSGTFYGRDGQAVRIGFPGLPDLLAVNPKGEAVFLEVKPDHKAHRRPEQIAFINKMKERNIRAGFVTSPEEALEVALK
;
A
#
# COMPACT_ATOMS: atom_id res chain seq x y z
N MET A 1 2.19 -13.66 14.24
CA MET A 1 2.12 -12.55 13.27
C MET A 1 3.35 -12.65 12.38
N ASN A 2 3.16 -12.59 11.07
CA ASN A 2 4.30 -12.66 10.17
C ASN A 2 5.02 -11.30 10.07
N LYS A 3 6.21 -11.31 9.48
CA LYS A 3 7.05 -10.12 9.38
C LYS A 3 6.39 -9.01 8.58
N GLU A 4 5.72 -9.35 7.48
CA GLU A 4 5.05 -8.36 6.63
C GLU A 4 3.94 -7.63 7.38
N THR A 5 3.12 -8.37 8.13
CA THR A 5 2.05 -7.77 8.94
C THR A 5 2.62 -6.83 9.99
N LEU A 6 3.73 -7.23 10.63
CA LEU A 6 4.38 -6.40 11.63
C LEU A 6 4.93 -5.11 11.02
N VAL A 7 5.58 -5.22 9.87
CA VAL A 7 6.09 -4.05 9.14
C VAL A 7 4.94 -3.12 8.75
N GLN A 8 3.84 -3.68 8.23
CA GLN A 8 2.67 -2.90 7.82
C GLN A 8 2.09 -2.10 9.00
N ARG A 9 1.97 -2.74 10.16
CA ARG A 9 1.46 -2.05 11.36
C ARG A 9 2.35 -0.90 11.79
N LYS A 10 3.65 -1.11 11.78
CA LYS A 10 4.60 -0.05 12.14
C LYS A 10 4.53 1.12 11.17
N ILE A 11 4.37 0.82 9.88
CA ILE A 11 4.22 1.85 8.85
C ILE A 11 2.94 2.65 9.06
N MET A 12 1.82 1.97 9.33
CA MET A 12 0.54 2.64 9.55
C MET A 12 0.60 3.59 10.74
N ILE A 13 1.24 3.16 11.83
CA ILE A 13 1.41 3.99 13.01
C ILE A 13 2.27 5.22 12.69
N ALA A 14 3.39 5.02 12.02
CA ALA A 14 4.30 6.11 11.68
C ALA A 14 3.64 7.16 10.78
N LEU A 15 2.90 6.70 9.76
CA LEU A 15 2.18 7.60 8.86
C LEU A 15 1.10 8.38 9.61
N SER A 16 0.36 7.71 10.47
CA SER A 16 -0.68 8.35 11.27
C SER A 16 -0.10 9.41 12.20
N GLU A 17 1.01 9.09 12.86
CA GLU A 17 1.69 10.05 13.73
C GLU A 17 2.24 11.25 12.97
N ALA A 18 2.58 11.05 11.70
CA ALA A 18 3.06 12.12 10.83
C ALA A 18 1.93 12.97 10.23
N GLY A 19 0.69 12.70 10.60
CA GLY A 19 -0.47 13.48 10.17
C GLY A 19 -1.14 12.96 8.90
N CYS A 20 -0.77 11.77 8.42
CA CYS A 20 -1.42 11.17 7.27
C CYS A 20 -2.73 10.50 7.69
N ILE A 21 -3.71 10.51 6.78
CA ILE A 21 -4.89 9.67 6.90
C ILE A 21 -4.52 8.35 6.23
N VAL A 22 -4.63 7.24 6.95
CA VAL A 22 -4.19 5.94 6.45
C VAL A 22 -5.37 5.04 6.23
N ILE A 23 -5.44 4.45 5.03
CA ILE A 23 -6.50 3.53 4.65
C ILE A 23 -5.87 2.20 4.23
N ARG A 24 -6.28 1.13 4.91
CA ARG A 24 -5.84 -0.20 4.53
C ARG A 24 -6.73 -0.71 3.40
N GLN A 25 -6.10 -1.05 2.27
CA GLN A 25 -6.82 -1.57 1.13
C GLN A 25 -7.15 -3.04 1.33
N GLN A 26 -8.35 -3.40 0.91
CA GLN A 26 -8.75 -4.79 0.86
C GLN A 26 -8.99 -5.15 -0.60
N SER A 27 -8.38 -6.25 -1.02
CA SER A 27 -8.62 -6.79 -2.35
C SER A 27 -8.67 -8.30 -2.26
N GLY A 28 -9.22 -8.94 -3.28
CA GLY A 28 -9.31 -10.39 -3.31
C GLY A 28 -10.68 -10.85 -3.81
N THR A 29 -10.89 -12.15 -3.71
CA THR A 29 -12.15 -12.76 -4.10
C THR A 29 -12.95 -13.07 -2.84
N PHE A 30 -14.16 -12.56 -2.78
CA PHE A 30 -15.09 -12.80 -1.70
C PHE A 30 -16.29 -13.56 -2.26
N TYR A 31 -16.96 -14.31 -1.42
CA TYR A 31 -18.08 -15.13 -1.87
C TYR A 31 -19.39 -14.57 -1.31
N GLY A 32 -20.34 -14.34 -2.21
CA GLY A 32 -21.67 -13.86 -1.85
C GLY A 32 -22.50 -14.95 -1.19
N ARG A 33 -23.69 -14.54 -0.74
CA ARG A 33 -24.62 -15.43 -0.04
C ARG A 33 -24.96 -16.69 -0.85
N ASP A 34 -25.02 -16.56 -2.16
CA ASP A 34 -25.36 -17.66 -3.05
C ASP A 34 -24.14 -18.43 -3.54
N GLY A 35 -22.98 -18.21 -2.93
CA GLY A 35 -21.74 -18.89 -3.30
C GLY A 35 -21.05 -18.31 -4.53
N GLN A 36 -21.58 -17.24 -5.10
CA GLN A 36 -20.96 -16.59 -6.25
C GLN A 36 -19.70 -15.82 -5.84
N ALA A 37 -18.69 -15.87 -6.69
CA ALA A 37 -17.43 -15.15 -6.44
C ALA A 37 -17.58 -13.67 -6.79
N VAL A 38 -17.17 -12.80 -5.86
CA VAL A 38 -17.13 -11.36 -6.08
C VAL A 38 -15.69 -10.91 -5.92
N ARG A 39 -15.13 -10.31 -6.96
CA ARG A 39 -13.77 -9.78 -6.89
C ARG A 39 -13.80 -8.32 -6.46
N ILE A 40 -13.11 -8.04 -5.37
CA ILE A 40 -12.99 -6.68 -4.83
C ILE A 40 -11.55 -6.23 -5.02
N GLY A 41 -11.41 -4.96 -5.43
CA GLY A 41 -10.10 -4.38 -5.65
C GLY A 41 -9.71 -4.46 -7.11
N PHE A 42 -8.43 -4.33 -7.34
CA PHE A 42 -7.86 -4.09 -8.63
C PHE A 42 -6.53 -4.85 -8.67
N PRO A 43 -6.20 -5.58 -9.74
CA PRO A 43 -4.93 -6.30 -9.79
C PRO A 43 -3.75 -5.35 -9.59
N GLY A 44 -2.91 -5.67 -8.61
CA GLY A 44 -1.74 -4.87 -8.30
C GLY A 44 -1.99 -3.69 -7.37
N LEU A 45 -3.24 -3.52 -6.87
CA LEU A 45 -3.53 -2.45 -5.93
C LEU A 45 -2.67 -2.59 -4.67
N PRO A 46 -1.95 -1.52 -4.26
CA PRO A 46 -1.11 -1.57 -3.07
C PRO A 46 -1.89 -1.78 -1.77
N ASP A 47 -1.18 -2.27 -0.75
CA ASP A 47 -1.76 -2.56 0.56
C ASP A 47 -2.35 -1.35 1.27
N LEU A 48 -1.68 -0.21 1.11
CA LEU A 48 -2.05 1.01 1.84
C LEU A 48 -2.26 2.18 0.90
N LEU A 49 -3.30 2.93 1.18
CA LEU A 49 -3.50 4.25 0.60
C LEU A 49 -3.43 5.24 1.75
N ALA A 50 -2.68 6.30 1.57
CA ALA A 50 -2.64 7.38 2.56
C ALA A 50 -2.88 8.72 1.87
N VAL A 51 -3.33 9.68 2.67
CA VAL A 51 -3.40 11.08 2.23
C VAL A 51 -2.50 11.84 3.19
N ASN A 52 -1.49 12.50 2.65
CA ASN A 52 -0.54 13.23 3.49
C ASN A 52 -1.12 14.58 3.93
N PRO A 53 -0.46 15.30 4.86
CA PRO A 53 -0.98 16.59 5.34
C PRO A 53 -1.17 17.65 4.26
N LYS A 54 -0.50 17.50 3.12
CA LYS A 54 -0.68 18.42 1.97
C LYS A 54 -1.88 18.05 1.09
N GLY A 55 -2.57 16.95 1.41
CA GLY A 55 -3.70 16.48 0.62
C GLY A 55 -3.31 15.63 -0.57
N GLU A 56 -2.10 15.11 -0.60
CA GLU A 56 -1.61 14.28 -1.70
C GLU A 56 -1.86 12.80 -1.42
N ALA A 57 -2.28 12.06 -2.46
CA ALA A 57 -2.47 10.62 -2.37
C ALA A 57 -1.13 9.91 -2.36
N VAL A 58 -1.03 8.85 -1.56
CA VAL A 58 0.18 8.05 -1.41
C VAL A 58 -0.21 6.58 -1.48
N PHE A 59 0.40 5.84 -2.41
CA PHE A 59 0.14 4.40 -2.56
C PHE A 59 1.37 3.61 -2.14
N LEU A 60 1.22 2.72 -1.17
CA LEU A 60 2.34 1.97 -0.63
C LEU A 60 2.07 0.46 -0.68
N GLU A 61 2.98 -0.27 -1.32
CA GLU A 61 2.97 -1.72 -1.29
C GLU A 61 4.00 -2.16 -0.24
N VAL A 62 3.53 -2.80 0.81
CA VAL A 62 4.39 -3.22 1.92
C VAL A 62 5.02 -4.57 1.62
N LYS A 63 6.32 -4.66 1.81
CA LYS A 63 7.07 -5.90 1.68
C LYS A 63 7.86 -6.14 2.97
N PRO A 64 8.10 -7.42 3.34
CA PRO A 64 8.84 -7.70 4.57
C PRO A 64 10.31 -7.30 4.49
N ASP A 65 10.89 -7.31 3.28
CA ASP A 65 12.27 -6.90 3.05
C ASP A 65 12.48 -6.57 1.57
N HIS A 66 13.68 -6.13 1.22
CA HIS A 66 14.02 -5.73 -0.15
C HIS A 66 14.18 -6.91 -1.12
N LYS A 67 14.24 -8.14 -0.61
CA LYS A 67 14.38 -9.34 -1.42
C LYS A 67 13.03 -9.98 -1.76
N ALA A 68 11.95 -9.52 -1.14
CA ALA A 68 10.63 -10.08 -1.35
C ALA A 68 10.20 -9.91 -2.80
N HIS A 69 9.52 -10.92 -3.31
CA HIS A 69 9.04 -10.92 -4.68
C HIS A 69 8.05 -9.80 -4.94
N ARG A 70 8.22 -9.11 -6.05
CA ARG A 70 7.30 -8.07 -6.53
C ARG A 70 6.59 -8.60 -7.77
N ARG A 71 5.28 -8.71 -7.68
CA ARG A 71 4.50 -9.22 -8.81
C ARG A 71 4.45 -8.18 -9.94
N PRO A 72 4.42 -8.63 -11.21
CA PRO A 72 4.39 -7.70 -12.36
C PRO A 72 3.27 -6.67 -12.28
N GLU A 73 2.07 -7.06 -11.83
CA GLU A 73 0.95 -6.14 -11.72
C GLU A 73 1.15 -5.10 -10.62
N GLN A 74 1.89 -5.44 -9.56
CA GLN A 74 2.25 -4.48 -8.52
C GLN A 74 3.21 -3.44 -9.07
N ILE A 75 4.22 -3.90 -9.80
CA ILE A 75 5.23 -3.01 -10.41
C ILE A 75 4.54 -2.08 -11.40
N ALA A 76 3.64 -2.62 -12.24
CA ALA A 76 2.91 -1.83 -13.22
C ALA A 76 2.07 -0.74 -12.57
N PHE A 77 1.37 -1.07 -11.49
CA PHE A 77 0.54 -0.09 -10.78
C PHE A 77 1.39 1.05 -10.20
N ILE A 78 2.45 0.70 -9.48
CA ILE A 78 3.35 1.69 -8.87
C ILE A 78 3.93 2.62 -9.94
N ASN A 79 4.39 2.04 -11.05
CA ASN A 79 4.97 2.85 -12.14
C ASN A 79 3.95 3.79 -12.77
N LYS A 80 2.71 3.34 -12.96
CA LYS A 80 1.64 4.21 -13.49
C LYS A 80 1.37 5.39 -12.58
N MET A 81 1.40 5.17 -11.27
CA MET A 81 1.21 6.26 -10.31
C MET A 81 2.37 7.26 -10.38
N LYS A 82 3.60 6.75 -10.41
CA LYS A 82 4.79 7.61 -10.51
C LYS A 82 4.79 8.43 -11.79
N GLU A 83 4.38 7.85 -12.91
CA GLU A 83 4.28 8.57 -14.18
C GLU A 83 3.31 9.75 -14.11
N ARG A 84 2.35 9.68 -13.21
CA ARG A 84 1.35 10.74 -13.01
C ARG A 84 1.71 11.68 -11.86
N ASN A 85 2.94 11.57 -11.37
CA ASN A 85 3.43 12.35 -10.23
C ASN A 85 2.63 12.08 -8.94
N ILE A 86 2.07 10.89 -8.84
CA ILE A 86 1.41 10.44 -7.61
C ILE A 86 2.43 9.68 -6.78
N ARG A 87 2.48 9.97 -5.49
CA ARG A 87 3.40 9.33 -4.59
C ARG A 87 3.09 7.84 -4.47
N ALA A 88 4.08 6.99 -4.76
CA ALA A 88 3.88 5.56 -4.72
C ALA A 88 5.22 4.85 -4.57
N GLY A 89 5.21 3.67 -3.95
CA GLY A 89 6.43 2.89 -3.82
C GLY A 89 6.23 1.58 -3.09
N PHE A 90 7.23 0.73 -3.22
CA PHE A 90 7.40 -0.46 -2.40
C PHE A 90 8.18 -0.05 -1.16
N VAL A 91 7.69 -0.42 0.01
CA VAL A 91 8.32 0.00 1.26
C VAL A 91 8.49 -1.19 2.21
N THR A 92 9.59 -1.19 2.95
CA THR A 92 9.92 -2.27 3.89
C THR A 92 10.07 -1.77 5.32
N SER A 93 9.92 -0.46 5.55
CA SER A 93 10.10 0.15 6.86
C SER A 93 9.30 1.44 7.00
N PRO A 94 9.04 1.88 8.23
CA PRO A 94 8.43 3.20 8.46
C PRO A 94 9.23 4.34 7.82
N GLU A 95 10.54 4.27 7.87
CA GLU A 95 11.41 5.31 7.31
C GLU A 95 11.21 5.44 5.80
N GLU A 96 11.14 4.31 5.10
CA GLU A 96 10.87 4.30 3.66
C GLU A 96 9.49 4.84 3.34
N ALA A 97 8.51 4.45 4.15
CA ALA A 97 7.13 4.92 3.95
C ALA A 97 7.02 6.44 4.11
N LEU A 98 7.67 6.98 5.14
CA LEU A 98 7.69 8.43 5.36
C LEU A 98 8.42 9.17 4.24
N GLU A 99 9.47 8.58 3.68
CA GLU A 99 10.18 9.13 2.54
C GLU A 99 9.25 9.30 1.34
N VAL A 100 8.49 8.25 1.01
CA VAL A 100 7.52 8.31 -0.09
C VAL A 100 6.39 9.28 0.21
N ALA A 101 5.88 9.25 1.42
CA ALA A 101 4.69 10.02 1.78
C ALA A 101 4.92 11.52 1.92
N LEU A 102 6.09 11.92 2.40
CA LEU A 102 6.32 13.31 2.82
C LEU A 102 7.41 14.05 2.06
N LYS A 103 8.30 13.33 1.45
CA LYS A 103 9.46 13.92 0.77
C LYS A 103 9.39 13.71 -0.72
#